data_2e1a46547a2dcc8e638c75355bd906c0
#
_entry.id   2e1a46547a2dcc8e638c75355bd906c0
#
_cell.length_a   1.000
_cell.length_b   1.000
_cell.length_c   1.000
_cell.angle_alpha   90.00
_cell.angle_beta   90.00
_cell.angle_gamma   90.00
#
_symmetry.space_group_name_H-M   'P 1'
#
loop_
_entity.id
_entity.type
_entity.pdbx_description
1 polymer ?
#
loop_
_entity_poly.entity_id
_entity_poly.type
_entity_poly.pdbx_seq_one_letter_code
_entity_poly.pdbx_strand_id
1 'polypeptide(L)'
;MEEPGPIQDAPLRRVERDTPEPGPGELLVRVLACGVCRTDLHVAEGDLPVHLPGVTPGHEIVGKVVAAGPGCLRGPGDRVGVAWLRGTCGACRFCRRGAENLCPYSVYTGWDAHGGYAEYALAVDAFSYTLPEGLDDVTAAPLLCAGIIGYRALRRAELPPGGRLGLWGFGGSAHLAAQIALAEGAEVYVPTRDPAARELALELGAVWAGDSFDTPPRPLDSAIIFAPAGELVPAALRCLDRGGTLAIAGIHLTDVPGLDYERHLFQERQVRSVTANTRADGEEFLRLAARLPVTATTHVYDLDAADRALRDLDAGAFTGAAVLVP
;
A
#
# COMPACT_ATOMS: atom_id res chain seq x y z
N MET A 1 -20.44 7.21 -2.62
CA MET A 1 -20.14 8.65 -2.42
C MET A 1 -20.72 9.42 -3.60
N GLU A 2 -21.64 10.34 -3.39
CA GLU A 2 -22.25 11.11 -4.49
C GLU A 2 -21.34 12.25 -4.94
N GLU A 3 -20.81 13.00 -4.00
CA GLU A 3 -19.80 14.05 -4.23
C GLU A 3 -18.70 13.92 -3.19
N PRO A 4 -17.41 14.12 -3.59
CA PRO A 4 -16.30 14.19 -2.65
C PRO A 4 -16.47 15.38 -1.67
N GLY A 5 -15.95 15.22 -0.47
CA GLY A 5 -15.95 16.27 0.53
C GLY A 5 -15.10 15.91 1.74
N PRO A 6 -14.84 16.88 2.63
CA PRO A 6 -14.06 16.63 3.85
C PRO A 6 -14.58 15.42 4.62
N ILE A 7 -13.67 14.57 5.07
CA ILE A 7 -14.07 13.34 5.78
C ILE A 7 -14.83 13.63 7.08
N GLN A 8 -14.62 14.81 7.67
CA GLN A 8 -15.34 15.31 8.85
C GLN A 8 -16.83 15.47 8.58
N ASP A 9 -17.22 15.72 7.32
CA ASP A 9 -18.61 15.91 6.88
C ASP A 9 -19.28 14.57 6.48
N ALA A 10 -18.62 13.44 6.71
CA ALA A 10 -19.08 12.09 6.39
C ALA A 10 -19.59 11.96 4.94
N PRO A 11 -18.70 12.08 3.93
CA PRO A 11 -19.11 12.12 2.52
C PRO A 11 -19.62 10.77 1.99
N LEU A 12 -19.37 9.66 2.71
CA LEU A 12 -19.87 8.36 2.30
C LEU A 12 -21.37 8.24 2.62
N ARG A 13 -22.10 7.54 1.75
CA ARG A 13 -23.52 7.25 1.93
C ARG A 13 -23.73 5.74 1.77
N ARG A 14 -24.42 5.13 2.72
CA ARG A 14 -24.92 3.77 2.53
C ARG A 14 -25.97 3.80 1.42
N VAL A 15 -25.78 2.92 0.44
CA VAL A 15 -26.69 2.73 -0.69
C VAL A 15 -26.97 1.25 -0.88
N GLU A 16 -28.16 0.92 -1.33
CA GLU A 16 -28.51 -0.43 -1.77
C GLU A 16 -28.44 -0.49 -3.29
N ARG A 17 -27.84 -1.53 -3.81
CA ARG A 17 -27.70 -1.80 -5.24
C ARG A 17 -27.97 -3.28 -5.50
N ASP A 18 -28.46 -3.58 -6.68
CA ASP A 18 -28.55 -4.98 -7.13
C ASP A 18 -27.13 -5.59 -7.14
N THR A 19 -27.06 -6.86 -6.76
CA THR A 19 -25.79 -7.61 -6.84
C THR A 19 -25.36 -7.69 -8.30
N PRO A 20 -24.16 -7.19 -8.66
CA PRO A 20 -23.75 -7.15 -10.06
C PRO A 20 -23.45 -8.56 -10.61
N GLU A 21 -23.64 -8.73 -11.92
CA GLU A 21 -23.26 -9.95 -12.62
C GLU A 21 -21.84 -9.83 -13.20
N PRO A 22 -20.98 -10.87 -13.03
CA PRO A 22 -19.61 -10.83 -13.57
C PRO A 22 -19.62 -11.01 -15.09
N GLY A 23 -19.00 -10.06 -15.79
CA GLY A 23 -18.72 -10.14 -17.22
C GLY A 23 -17.55 -11.07 -17.56
N PRO A 24 -17.17 -11.19 -18.85
CA PRO A 24 -16.01 -12.00 -19.27
C PRO A 24 -14.74 -11.58 -18.54
N GLY A 25 -14.05 -12.54 -17.90
CA GLY A 25 -12.82 -12.30 -17.12
C GLY A 25 -13.04 -11.65 -15.76
N GLU A 26 -14.29 -11.50 -15.31
CA GLU A 26 -14.62 -10.95 -14.00
C GLU A 26 -15.12 -11.99 -13.01
N LEU A 27 -14.83 -11.76 -11.77
CA LEU A 27 -15.29 -12.54 -10.61
C LEU A 27 -16.27 -11.68 -9.80
N LEU A 28 -17.37 -12.28 -9.35
CA LEU A 28 -18.17 -11.72 -8.26
C LEU A 28 -17.62 -12.25 -6.94
N VAL A 29 -17.13 -11.36 -6.13
CA VAL A 29 -16.49 -11.66 -4.83
C VAL A 29 -17.41 -11.21 -3.71
N ARG A 30 -17.79 -12.12 -2.81
CA ARG A 30 -18.35 -11.77 -1.52
C ARG A 30 -17.22 -11.26 -0.63
N VAL A 31 -17.30 -10.03 -0.21
CA VAL A 31 -16.30 -9.39 0.65
C VAL A 31 -16.37 -10.00 2.05
N LEU A 32 -15.23 -10.36 2.60
CA LEU A 32 -15.06 -10.86 3.96
C LEU A 32 -14.34 -9.83 4.84
N ALA A 33 -13.43 -9.07 4.24
CA ALA A 33 -12.75 -7.95 4.86
C ALA A 33 -12.27 -6.98 3.79
N CYS A 34 -12.24 -5.69 4.09
CA CYS A 34 -11.64 -4.67 3.24
C CYS A 34 -10.83 -3.70 4.08
N GLY A 35 -9.54 -3.58 3.81
CA GLY A 35 -8.68 -2.61 4.48
C GLY A 35 -9.03 -1.17 4.12
N VAL A 36 -8.67 -0.26 5.01
CA VAL A 36 -8.91 1.18 4.90
C VAL A 36 -7.57 1.88 4.76
N CYS A 37 -7.37 2.55 3.62
CA CYS A 37 -6.11 3.17 3.24
C CYS A 37 -6.26 4.69 3.07
N ARG A 38 -5.15 5.42 3.14
CA ARG A 38 -5.15 6.86 2.81
C ARG A 38 -5.59 7.15 1.38
N THR A 39 -5.40 6.23 0.46
CA THR A 39 -5.92 6.39 -0.91
C THR A 39 -7.45 6.45 -0.93
N ASP A 40 -8.14 5.66 -0.09
CA ASP A 40 -9.60 5.72 0.03
C ASP A 40 -10.05 7.06 0.60
N LEU A 41 -9.28 7.63 1.55
CA LEU A 41 -9.48 8.98 2.07
C LEU A 41 -9.34 10.02 0.96
N HIS A 42 -8.25 9.97 0.17
CA HIS A 42 -8.03 10.88 -0.96
C HIS A 42 -9.13 10.79 -2.03
N VAL A 43 -9.68 9.59 -2.26
CA VAL A 43 -10.85 9.41 -3.13
C VAL A 43 -12.08 10.07 -2.50
N ALA A 44 -12.32 9.88 -1.20
CA ALA A 44 -13.47 10.41 -0.48
C ALA A 44 -13.45 11.95 -0.40
N GLU A 45 -12.29 12.55 -0.23
CA GLU A 45 -12.11 14.00 -0.12
C GLU A 45 -12.01 14.71 -1.48
N GLY A 46 -11.76 13.96 -2.56
CA GLY A 46 -11.62 14.52 -3.92
C GLY A 46 -10.22 15.06 -4.23
N ASP A 47 -9.21 14.69 -3.47
CA ASP A 47 -7.80 14.95 -3.78
C ASP A 47 -7.38 14.25 -5.09
N LEU A 48 -8.02 13.14 -5.40
CA LEU A 48 -7.93 12.48 -6.70
C LEU A 48 -9.10 12.93 -7.59
N PRO A 49 -8.88 13.17 -8.90
CA PRO A 49 -9.95 13.50 -9.83
C PRO A 49 -11.06 12.44 -9.80
N VAL A 50 -12.31 12.88 -9.86
CA VAL A 50 -13.44 11.96 -9.92
C VAL A 50 -13.49 11.27 -11.29
N HIS A 51 -13.21 9.97 -11.34
CA HIS A 51 -13.31 9.16 -12.54
C HIS A 51 -14.66 8.45 -12.66
N LEU A 52 -15.22 7.99 -11.54
CA LEU A 52 -16.53 7.35 -11.48
C LEU A 52 -17.39 8.08 -10.43
N PRO A 53 -18.37 8.90 -10.82
CA PRO A 53 -19.33 9.47 -9.88
C PRO A 53 -20.07 8.38 -9.10
N GLY A 54 -20.24 8.58 -7.79
CA GLY A 54 -20.88 7.57 -6.95
C GLY A 54 -20.03 6.31 -6.71
N VAL A 55 -18.70 6.39 -6.87
CA VAL A 55 -17.81 5.25 -6.63
C VAL A 55 -17.93 4.71 -5.20
N THR A 56 -17.88 3.41 -5.06
CA THR A 56 -17.67 2.72 -3.77
C THR A 56 -16.17 2.58 -3.55
N PRO A 57 -15.56 3.19 -2.52
CA PRO A 57 -14.14 3.04 -2.22
C PRO A 57 -13.77 1.60 -1.78
N GLY A 58 -12.50 1.41 -1.42
CA GLY A 58 -11.97 0.15 -0.88
C GLY A 58 -11.25 -0.68 -1.94
N HIS A 59 -9.95 -0.88 -1.75
CA HIS A 59 -9.10 -1.59 -2.70
C HIS A 59 -8.21 -2.64 -2.03
N GLU A 60 -8.46 -2.96 -0.78
CA GLU A 60 -7.76 -4.01 -0.03
C GLU A 60 -8.74 -5.14 0.31
N ILE A 61 -9.31 -5.77 -0.73
CA ILE A 61 -10.42 -6.70 -0.58
C ILE A 61 -9.93 -8.13 -0.37
N VAL A 62 -10.32 -8.73 0.73
CA VAL A 62 -10.27 -10.17 0.94
C VAL A 62 -11.69 -10.71 0.79
N GLY A 63 -11.86 -11.73 -0.04
CA GLY A 63 -13.20 -12.28 -0.23
C GLY A 63 -13.21 -13.67 -0.85
N LYS A 64 -14.42 -14.18 -1.04
CA LYS A 64 -14.69 -15.49 -1.61
C LYS A 64 -15.47 -15.33 -2.92
N VAL A 65 -14.99 -15.95 -3.96
CA VAL A 65 -15.67 -15.96 -5.26
C VAL A 65 -17.02 -16.68 -5.11
N VAL A 66 -18.10 -16.04 -5.55
CA VAL A 66 -19.47 -16.61 -5.55
C VAL A 66 -20.00 -16.85 -6.96
N ALA A 67 -19.49 -16.10 -7.96
CA ALA A 67 -19.75 -16.34 -9.37
C ALA A 67 -18.54 -15.91 -10.21
N ALA A 68 -18.36 -16.48 -11.38
CA ALA A 68 -17.29 -16.16 -12.31
C ALA A 68 -17.85 -16.05 -13.74
N GLY A 69 -17.45 -15.01 -14.44
CA GLY A 69 -17.77 -14.83 -15.85
C GLY A 69 -16.93 -15.74 -16.76
N PRO A 70 -17.28 -15.79 -18.06
CA PRO A 70 -16.54 -16.61 -19.02
C PRO A 70 -15.05 -16.25 -19.06
N GLY A 71 -14.17 -17.27 -19.16
CA GLY A 71 -12.72 -17.10 -19.31
C GLY A 71 -11.94 -16.90 -18.02
N CYS A 72 -12.59 -16.92 -16.86
CA CYS A 72 -11.90 -16.89 -15.56
C CYS A 72 -11.21 -18.23 -15.28
N LEU A 73 -10.06 -18.15 -14.59
CA LEU A 73 -9.35 -19.31 -14.07
C LEU A 73 -9.84 -19.71 -12.67
N ARG A 74 -10.29 -18.72 -11.89
CA ARG A 74 -10.88 -18.92 -10.55
C ARG A 74 -12.38 -19.08 -10.64
N GLY A 75 -12.96 -19.75 -9.66
CA GLY A 75 -14.40 -20.06 -9.61
C GLY A 75 -15.00 -19.99 -8.21
N PRO A 76 -16.31 -20.26 -8.09
CA PRO A 76 -17.01 -20.24 -6.81
C PRO A 76 -16.32 -21.10 -5.75
N GLY A 77 -16.10 -20.50 -4.59
CA GLY A 77 -15.39 -21.12 -3.47
C GLY A 77 -13.96 -20.64 -3.30
N ASP A 78 -13.29 -20.15 -4.33
CA ASP A 78 -11.92 -19.67 -4.24
C ASP A 78 -11.82 -18.41 -3.36
N ARG A 79 -10.81 -18.38 -2.50
CA ARG A 79 -10.48 -17.23 -1.65
C ARG A 79 -9.49 -16.35 -2.37
N VAL A 80 -9.83 -15.08 -2.54
CA VAL A 80 -9.06 -14.13 -3.35
C VAL A 80 -8.78 -12.82 -2.62
N GLY A 81 -7.66 -12.20 -2.99
CA GLY A 81 -7.33 -10.82 -2.67
C GLY A 81 -7.45 -9.93 -3.89
N VAL A 82 -8.01 -8.73 -3.73
CA VAL A 82 -8.07 -7.70 -4.77
C VAL A 82 -7.37 -6.46 -4.28
N ALA A 83 -6.44 -5.95 -5.09
CA ALA A 83 -5.61 -4.79 -4.77
C ALA A 83 -5.98 -3.56 -5.62
N TRP A 84 -5.22 -2.48 -5.45
CA TRP A 84 -5.41 -1.21 -6.15
C TRP A 84 -5.42 -1.36 -7.67
N LEU A 85 -4.41 -2.02 -8.27
CA LEU A 85 -4.33 -2.20 -9.71
C LEU A 85 -5.35 -3.24 -10.19
N ARG A 86 -6.44 -2.77 -10.80
CA ARG A 86 -7.54 -3.59 -11.32
C ARG A 86 -7.29 -4.09 -12.74
N GLY A 87 -6.57 -3.32 -13.56
CA GLY A 87 -6.41 -3.67 -14.97
C GLY A 87 -5.40 -2.79 -15.69
N THR A 88 -4.86 -3.30 -16.80
CA THR A 88 -3.97 -2.59 -17.71
C THR A 88 -4.26 -3.00 -19.15
N CYS A 89 -3.74 -2.27 -20.14
CA CYS A 89 -4.01 -2.59 -21.56
C CYS A 89 -3.29 -3.85 -22.07
N GLY A 90 -2.33 -4.40 -21.33
CA GLY A 90 -1.57 -5.59 -21.72
C GLY A 90 -0.63 -5.43 -22.95
N ALA A 91 -0.79 -4.37 -23.75
CA ALA A 91 -0.16 -4.24 -25.05
C ALA A 91 0.88 -3.12 -25.17
N CYS A 92 0.86 -2.11 -24.29
CA CYS A 92 1.81 -1.00 -24.36
C CYS A 92 3.24 -1.43 -23.99
N ARG A 93 4.21 -0.54 -24.26
CA ARG A 93 5.63 -0.81 -23.97
C ARG A 93 5.90 -1.13 -22.49
N PHE A 94 5.09 -0.58 -21.59
CA PHE A 94 5.24 -0.82 -20.16
C PHE A 94 4.71 -2.21 -19.77
N CYS A 95 3.51 -2.59 -20.22
CA CYS A 95 2.94 -3.91 -19.98
C CYS A 95 3.84 -5.02 -20.55
N ARG A 96 4.34 -4.85 -21.79
CA ARG A 96 5.19 -5.86 -22.44
C ARG A 96 6.53 -6.12 -21.74
N ARG A 97 7.02 -5.20 -20.92
CA ARG A 97 8.26 -5.35 -20.13
C ARG A 97 8.02 -5.64 -18.63
N GLY A 98 6.78 -5.95 -18.24
CA GLY A 98 6.44 -6.23 -16.83
C GLY A 98 6.36 -5.00 -15.92
N ALA A 99 6.40 -3.77 -16.48
CA ALA A 99 6.23 -2.52 -15.74
C ALA A 99 4.78 -2.01 -15.89
N GLU A 100 3.82 -2.88 -15.70
CA GLU A 100 2.40 -2.64 -15.98
C GLU A 100 1.76 -1.58 -15.08
N ASN A 101 2.31 -1.35 -13.88
CA ASN A 101 1.96 -0.23 -13.01
C ASN A 101 2.19 1.16 -13.66
N LEU A 102 2.98 1.23 -14.74
CA LEU A 102 3.22 2.44 -15.53
C LEU A 102 2.39 2.48 -16.82
N CYS A 103 1.40 1.61 -16.96
CA CYS A 103 0.50 1.62 -18.10
C CYS A 103 -0.34 2.90 -18.10
N PRO A 104 -0.36 3.68 -19.21
CA PRO A 104 -1.17 4.89 -19.27
C PRO A 104 -2.69 4.64 -19.31
N TYR A 105 -3.09 3.36 -19.42
CA TYR A 105 -4.47 2.91 -19.44
C TYR A 105 -4.78 2.01 -18.23
N SER A 106 -4.10 2.22 -17.12
CA SER A 106 -4.39 1.50 -15.88
C SER A 106 -5.78 1.85 -15.35
N VAL A 107 -6.43 0.86 -14.77
CA VAL A 107 -7.73 0.98 -14.10
C VAL A 107 -7.54 0.55 -12.65
N TYR A 108 -8.18 1.26 -11.71
CA TYR A 108 -7.96 1.08 -10.28
C TYR A 108 -9.25 0.76 -9.52
N THR A 109 -9.14 -0.19 -8.59
CA THR A 109 -10.23 -0.62 -7.70
C THR A 109 -10.57 0.50 -6.71
N GLY A 110 -11.84 0.81 -6.53
CA GLY A 110 -12.29 1.82 -5.59
C GLY A 110 -12.16 3.27 -6.09
N TRP A 111 -11.74 3.46 -7.34
CA TRP A 111 -11.60 4.76 -7.98
C TRP A 111 -12.17 4.80 -9.40
N ASP A 112 -11.66 3.96 -10.32
CA ASP A 112 -12.19 3.80 -11.69
C ASP A 112 -13.35 2.80 -11.76
N ALA A 113 -13.45 1.94 -10.77
CA ALA A 113 -14.50 0.94 -10.60
C ALA A 113 -14.88 0.83 -9.13
N HIS A 114 -16.09 0.32 -8.84
CA HIS A 114 -16.52 0.10 -7.47
C HIS A 114 -15.58 -0.86 -6.73
N GLY A 115 -15.25 -0.52 -5.48
CA GLY A 115 -14.38 -1.26 -4.59
C GLY A 115 -15.12 -2.06 -3.52
N GLY A 116 -14.41 -2.34 -2.42
CA GLY A 116 -14.77 -3.31 -1.41
C GLY A 116 -15.48 -2.77 -0.16
N TYR A 117 -15.85 -1.48 -0.10
CA TYR A 117 -16.73 -1.00 0.96
C TYR A 117 -18.17 -1.40 0.63
N ALA A 118 -18.37 -2.70 0.49
CA ALA A 118 -19.61 -3.34 0.07
C ALA A 118 -19.62 -4.82 0.47
N GLU A 119 -20.79 -5.45 0.47
CA GLU A 119 -20.93 -6.90 0.69
C GLU A 119 -20.40 -7.72 -0.50
N TYR A 120 -20.48 -7.16 -1.71
CA TYR A 120 -20.02 -7.79 -2.96
C TYR A 120 -19.25 -6.79 -3.81
N ALA A 121 -18.23 -7.29 -4.49
CA ALA A 121 -17.42 -6.51 -5.43
C ALA A 121 -17.14 -7.32 -6.71
N LEU A 122 -17.07 -6.64 -7.86
CA LEU A 122 -16.53 -7.21 -9.08
C LEU A 122 -15.01 -7.06 -9.12
N ALA A 123 -14.32 -8.15 -9.38
CA ALA A 123 -12.87 -8.18 -9.53
C ALA A 123 -12.48 -8.73 -10.89
N VAL A 124 -11.38 -8.26 -11.47
CA VAL A 124 -10.80 -8.85 -12.68
C VAL A 124 -9.95 -10.05 -12.27
N ASP A 125 -10.28 -11.24 -12.77
CA ASP A 125 -9.60 -12.48 -12.38
C ASP A 125 -8.09 -12.41 -12.57
N ALA A 126 -7.61 -11.91 -13.71
CA ALA A 126 -6.19 -11.77 -14.01
C ALA A 126 -5.44 -10.80 -13.10
N PHE A 127 -6.12 -9.96 -12.32
CA PHE A 127 -5.57 -9.00 -11.36
C PHE A 127 -5.95 -9.33 -9.91
N SER A 128 -6.54 -10.49 -9.68
CA SER A 128 -6.84 -11.01 -8.35
C SER A 128 -5.74 -11.96 -7.90
N TYR A 129 -5.44 -11.93 -6.61
CA TYR A 129 -4.40 -12.77 -6.00
C TYR A 129 -5.02 -13.97 -5.30
N THR A 130 -4.40 -15.13 -5.43
CA THR A 130 -4.68 -16.26 -4.54
C THR A 130 -4.04 -15.95 -3.19
N LEU A 131 -4.84 -15.93 -2.13
CA LEU A 131 -4.34 -15.68 -0.78
C LEU A 131 -3.74 -16.95 -0.18
N PRO A 132 -2.59 -16.85 0.51
CA PRO A 132 -2.00 -17.99 1.20
C PRO A 132 -2.94 -18.55 2.29
N GLU A 133 -2.89 -19.88 2.48
CA GLU A 133 -3.51 -20.52 3.64
C GLU A 133 -2.84 -20.04 4.93
N GLY A 134 -3.61 -19.95 6.02
CA GLY A 134 -3.10 -19.54 7.33
C GLY A 134 -3.12 -18.04 7.63
N LEU A 135 -3.36 -17.18 6.64
CA LEU A 135 -3.66 -15.77 6.88
C LEU A 135 -5.18 -15.60 7.05
N ASP A 136 -5.62 -15.06 8.19
CA ASP A 136 -7.02 -14.69 8.37
C ASP A 136 -7.40 -13.49 7.50
N ASP A 137 -8.71 -13.26 7.30
CA ASP A 137 -9.20 -12.28 6.34
C ASP A 137 -8.86 -10.85 6.76
N VAL A 138 -8.93 -10.55 8.04
CA VAL A 138 -8.68 -9.22 8.60
C VAL A 138 -7.19 -8.86 8.50
N THR A 139 -6.31 -9.79 8.88
CA THR A 139 -4.85 -9.59 8.77
C THR A 139 -4.38 -9.52 7.32
N ALA A 140 -5.03 -10.26 6.42
CA ALA A 140 -4.66 -10.30 5.00
C ALA A 140 -5.04 -9.01 4.23
N ALA A 141 -6.10 -8.31 4.64
CA ALA A 141 -6.58 -7.15 3.91
C ALA A 141 -5.52 -6.03 3.76
N PRO A 142 -4.84 -5.54 4.81
CA PRO A 142 -3.82 -4.50 4.67
C PRO A 142 -2.60 -4.95 3.85
N LEU A 143 -2.36 -6.25 3.76
CA LEU A 143 -1.26 -6.78 2.97
C LEU A 143 -1.43 -6.49 1.48
N LEU A 144 -2.67 -6.33 1.01
CA LEU A 144 -3.02 -6.10 -0.40
C LEU A 144 -2.69 -4.67 -0.90
N CYS A 145 -2.43 -3.72 0.00
CA CYS A 145 -1.92 -2.41 -0.35
C CYS A 145 -0.63 -2.08 0.40
N ALA A 146 -0.72 -1.84 1.71
CA ALA A 146 0.43 -1.45 2.52
C ALA A 146 1.59 -2.46 2.41
N GLY A 147 1.28 -3.76 2.41
CA GLY A 147 2.26 -4.83 2.27
C GLY A 147 2.92 -4.85 0.89
N ILE A 148 2.12 -4.86 -0.18
CA ILE A 148 2.63 -4.88 -1.57
C ILE A 148 3.48 -3.63 -1.86
N ILE A 149 3.03 -2.44 -1.42
CA ILE A 149 3.77 -1.18 -1.64
C ILE A 149 5.04 -1.14 -0.81
N GLY A 150 5.01 -1.61 0.43
CA GLY A 150 6.20 -1.77 1.27
C GLY A 150 7.25 -2.67 0.61
N TYR A 151 6.82 -3.82 0.12
CA TYR A 151 7.67 -4.76 -0.63
C TYR A 151 8.25 -4.13 -1.90
N ARG A 152 7.40 -3.50 -2.72
CA ARG A 152 7.86 -2.80 -3.92
C ARG A 152 8.87 -1.69 -3.60
N ALA A 153 8.66 -0.95 -2.53
CA ALA A 153 9.59 0.08 -2.09
C ALA A 153 10.96 -0.51 -1.72
N LEU A 154 11.01 -1.66 -1.03
CA LEU A 154 12.24 -2.41 -0.76
C LEU A 154 12.94 -2.83 -2.06
N ARG A 155 12.20 -3.39 -3.01
CA ARG A 155 12.76 -3.76 -4.33
C ARG A 155 13.32 -2.55 -5.08
N ARG A 156 12.67 -1.39 -4.97
CA ARG A 156 13.13 -0.13 -5.60
C ARG A 156 14.31 0.50 -4.88
N ALA A 157 14.44 0.27 -3.58
CA ALA A 157 15.57 0.73 -2.77
C ALA A 157 16.86 -0.08 -3.01
N GLU A 158 16.76 -1.26 -3.65
CA GLU A 158 17.91 -2.13 -3.95
C GLU A 158 18.79 -2.43 -2.74
N LEU A 159 18.13 -2.72 -1.59
CA LEU A 159 18.83 -3.06 -0.36
C LEU A 159 19.72 -4.30 -0.58
N PRO A 160 21.05 -4.22 -0.34
CA PRO A 160 21.89 -5.40 -0.40
C PRO A 160 21.60 -6.38 0.75
N PRO A 161 21.86 -7.67 0.59
CA PRO A 161 21.69 -8.66 1.66
C PRO A 161 22.46 -8.26 2.94
N GLY A 162 21.76 -8.25 4.09
CA GLY A 162 22.35 -7.81 5.35
C GLY A 162 22.65 -6.30 5.44
N GLY A 163 22.14 -5.52 4.49
CA GLY A 163 22.41 -4.08 4.39
C GLY A 163 21.68 -3.24 5.45
N ARG A 164 22.03 -1.97 5.49
CA ARG A 164 21.49 -0.96 6.43
C ARG A 164 20.40 -0.17 5.73
N LEU A 165 19.17 -0.32 6.20
CA LEU A 165 17.97 0.30 5.65
C LEU A 165 17.46 1.43 6.55
N GLY A 166 17.27 2.63 5.99
CA GLY A 166 16.56 3.72 6.65
C GLY A 166 15.10 3.79 6.20
N LEU A 167 14.17 3.95 7.16
CA LEU A 167 12.75 4.10 6.88
C LEU A 167 12.25 5.42 7.46
N TRP A 168 12.06 6.43 6.61
CA TRP A 168 11.50 7.73 7.00
C TRP A 168 9.98 7.72 7.02
N GLY A 169 9.40 7.86 8.22
CA GLY A 169 7.98 7.60 8.52
C GLY A 169 7.73 6.11 8.73
N PHE A 170 6.97 5.78 9.79
CA PHE A 170 6.77 4.41 10.23
C PHE A 170 5.29 4.08 10.42
N GLY A 171 4.53 4.21 9.32
CA GLY A 171 3.11 3.84 9.21
C GLY A 171 2.90 2.45 8.60
N GLY A 172 1.70 2.21 8.07
CA GLY A 172 1.25 0.91 7.55
C GLY A 172 2.22 0.20 6.62
N SER A 173 2.74 0.87 5.58
CA SER A 173 3.69 0.22 4.65
C SER A 173 5.09 0.06 5.24
N ALA A 174 5.54 1.03 6.05
CA ALA A 174 6.88 1.01 6.60
C ALA A 174 7.10 -0.11 7.62
N HIS A 175 6.13 -0.35 8.53
CA HIS A 175 6.27 -1.40 9.53
C HIS A 175 6.23 -2.82 8.91
N LEU A 176 5.49 -3.01 7.80
CA LEU A 176 5.51 -4.26 7.04
C LEU A 176 6.81 -4.45 6.27
N ALA A 177 7.31 -3.37 5.63
CA ALA A 177 8.61 -3.38 4.97
C ALA A 177 9.77 -3.67 5.95
N ALA A 178 9.71 -3.09 7.15
CA ALA A 178 10.68 -3.35 8.21
C ALA A 178 10.75 -4.83 8.60
N GLN A 179 9.59 -5.47 8.80
CA GLN A 179 9.52 -6.89 9.17
C GLN A 179 10.14 -7.78 8.08
N ILE A 180 9.91 -7.48 6.80
CA ILE A 180 10.54 -8.20 5.68
C ILE A 180 12.06 -8.00 5.71
N ALA A 181 12.52 -6.75 5.79
CA ALA A 181 13.94 -6.42 5.77
C ALA A 181 14.68 -7.08 6.95
N LEU A 182 14.10 -7.04 8.15
CA LEU A 182 14.64 -7.70 9.35
C LEU A 182 14.70 -9.22 9.18
N ALA A 183 13.66 -9.84 8.64
CA ALA A 183 13.64 -11.27 8.38
C ALA A 183 14.67 -11.71 7.32
N GLU A 184 15.03 -10.82 6.39
CA GLU A 184 16.10 -11.00 5.40
C GLU A 184 17.50 -10.62 5.96
N GLY A 185 17.59 -10.27 7.25
CA GLY A 185 18.84 -10.03 7.96
C GLY A 185 19.39 -8.60 7.85
N ALA A 186 18.57 -7.64 7.43
CA ALA A 186 18.98 -6.23 7.36
C ALA A 186 19.02 -5.57 8.76
N GLU A 187 19.87 -4.56 8.91
CA GLU A 187 19.82 -3.61 10.03
C GLU A 187 18.85 -2.47 9.67
N VAL A 188 17.76 -2.30 10.44
CA VAL A 188 16.75 -1.26 10.18
C VAL A 188 16.92 -0.07 11.08
N TYR A 189 16.87 1.13 10.50
CA TYR A 189 16.98 2.43 11.15
C TYR A 189 15.73 3.26 10.85
N VAL A 190 15.08 3.84 11.86
CA VAL A 190 13.77 4.49 11.69
C VAL A 190 13.77 5.95 12.15
N PRO A 191 14.03 6.90 11.23
CA PRO A 191 13.76 8.30 11.49
C PRO A 191 12.27 8.61 11.35
N THR A 192 11.60 8.98 12.45
CA THR A 192 10.19 9.37 12.43
C THR A 192 9.87 10.35 13.56
N ARG A 193 8.96 11.30 13.32
CA ARG A 193 8.55 12.31 14.30
C ARG A 193 7.69 11.76 15.44
N ASP A 194 6.96 10.67 15.18
CA ASP A 194 6.02 10.07 16.13
C ASP A 194 6.77 9.19 17.15
N PRO A 195 6.72 9.51 18.47
CA PRO A 195 7.35 8.69 19.50
C PRO A 195 6.81 7.26 19.58
N ALA A 196 5.50 7.06 19.44
CA ALA A 196 4.90 5.72 19.49
C ALA A 196 5.38 4.86 18.30
N ALA A 197 5.54 5.46 17.11
CA ALA A 197 6.12 4.78 15.97
C ALA A 197 7.61 4.41 16.16
N ARG A 198 8.37 5.20 16.93
CA ARG A 198 9.77 4.86 17.30
C ARG A 198 9.80 3.65 18.23
N GLU A 199 8.92 3.61 19.22
CA GLU A 199 8.80 2.47 20.16
C GLU A 199 8.45 1.20 19.40
N LEU A 200 7.42 1.24 18.55
CA LEU A 200 7.04 0.11 17.69
C LEU A 200 8.20 -0.35 16.81
N ALA A 201 8.97 0.57 16.23
CA ALA A 201 10.11 0.20 15.40
C ALA A 201 11.16 -0.59 16.18
N LEU A 202 11.49 -0.15 17.40
CA LEU A 202 12.44 -0.84 18.28
C LEU A 202 11.90 -2.21 18.75
N GLU A 203 10.62 -2.30 19.09
CA GLU A 203 9.94 -3.56 19.44
C GLU A 203 10.00 -4.59 18.31
N LEU A 204 9.86 -4.13 17.06
CA LEU A 204 9.98 -4.98 15.87
C LEU A 204 11.42 -5.37 15.54
N GLY A 205 12.43 -4.80 16.22
CA GLY A 205 13.83 -5.16 16.06
C GLY A 205 14.67 -4.15 15.27
N ALA A 206 14.17 -2.92 15.03
CA ALA A 206 15.03 -1.87 14.49
C ALA A 206 16.21 -1.58 15.45
N VAL A 207 17.40 -1.41 14.88
CA VAL A 207 18.62 -1.16 15.67
C VAL A 207 18.72 0.27 16.18
N TRP A 208 17.95 1.18 15.61
CA TRP A 208 17.88 2.58 16.00
C TRP A 208 16.56 3.23 15.55
N ALA A 209 16.03 4.14 16.37
CA ALA A 209 14.96 5.04 16.01
C ALA A 209 15.23 6.43 16.57
N GLY A 210 14.93 7.48 15.80
CA GLY A 210 15.15 8.87 16.16
C GLY A 210 14.15 9.83 15.51
N ASP A 211 14.33 11.14 15.67
CA ASP A 211 13.50 12.13 14.99
C ASP A 211 13.74 12.11 13.48
N SER A 212 12.78 12.63 12.70
CA SER A 212 12.82 12.60 11.23
C SER A 212 14.08 13.25 10.63
N PHE A 213 14.69 14.19 11.33
CA PHE A 213 15.91 14.89 10.90
C PHE A 213 17.17 14.45 11.65
N ASP A 214 17.05 13.51 12.57
CA ASP A 214 18.22 12.93 13.24
C ASP A 214 19.04 12.10 12.23
N THR A 215 20.34 12.08 12.45
CA THR A 215 21.24 11.28 11.62
C THR A 215 21.44 9.92 12.26
N PRO A 216 21.13 8.82 11.55
CA PRO A 216 21.46 7.48 12.01
C PRO A 216 22.94 7.33 12.36
N PRO A 217 23.30 6.49 13.35
CA PRO A 217 24.68 6.38 13.84
C PRO A 217 25.66 5.76 12.82
N ARG A 218 25.13 5.18 11.73
CA ARG A 218 25.91 4.59 10.63
C ARG A 218 25.35 5.03 9.27
N PRO A 219 26.19 5.21 8.23
CA PRO A 219 25.74 5.44 6.88
C PRO A 219 24.87 4.27 6.40
N LEU A 220 23.85 4.55 5.59
CA LEU A 220 22.85 3.60 5.13
C LEU A 220 23.13 3.15 3.70
N ASP A 221 22.90 1.87 3.40
CA ASP A 221 23.02 1.33 2.05
C ASP A 221 21.80 1.68 1.20
N SER A 222 20.62 1.76 1.85
CA SER A 222 19.36 2.12 1.21
C SER A 222 18.45 2.91 2.15
N ALA A 223 17.55 3.69 1.57
CA ALA A 223 16.56 4.44 2.31
C ALA A 223 15.20 4.42 1.60
N ILE A 224 14.12 4.47 2.38
CA ILE A 224 12.76 4.60 1.86
C ILE A 224 12.06 5.73 2.62
N ILE A 225 11.41 6.64 1.88
CA ILE A 225 10.53 7.66 2.45
C ILE A 225 9.08 7.24 2.21
N PHE A 226 8.36 6.98 3.31
CA PHE A 226 6.91 6.75 3.31
C PHE A 226 6.14 7.99 3.77
N ALA A 227 6.80 8.91 4.49
CA ALA A 227 6.19 10.15 4.93
C ALA A 227 5.92 11.10 3.75
N PRO A 228 4.80 11.85 3.73
CA PRO A 228 4.43 12.73 2.62
C PRO A 228 5.15 14.10 2.66
N ALA A 229 6.46 14.10 2.94
CA ALA A 229 7.25 15.30 3.18
C ALA A 229 8.51 15.34 2.31
N GLY A 230 8.52 16.18 1.27
CA GLY A 230 9.62 16.31 0.32
C GLY A 230 10.91 16.84 0.95
N GLU A 231 10.81 17.59 2.03
CA GLU A 231 11.95 18.08 2.84
C GLU A 231 12.82 16.97 3.44
N LEU A 232 12.27 15.76 3.56
CA LEU A 232 13.01 14.59 4.02
C LEU A 232 13.95 14.01 2.95
N VAL A 233 13.75 14.33 1.68
CA VAL A 233 14.59 13.81 0.59
C VAL A 233 16.07 14.20 0.75
N PRO A 234 16.42 15.50 0.90
CA PRO A 234 17.81 15.86 1.15
C PRO A 234 18.33 15.31 2.50
N ALA A 235 17.49 15.19 3.52
CA ALA A 235 17.88 14.61 4.81
C ALA A 235 18.25 13.12 4.66
N ALA A 236 17.42 12.32 4.01
CA ALA A 236 17.67 10.91 3.76
C ALA A 236 18.91 10.69 2.87
N LEU A 237 19.07 11.48 1.81
CA LEU A 237 20.24 11.40 0.91
C LEU A 237 21.57 11.65 1.64
N ARG A 238 21.62 12.55 2.62
CA ARG A 238 22.82 12.78 3.44
C ARG A 238 23.20 11.57 4.30
N CYS A 239 22.22 10.75 4.67
CA CYS A 239 22.43 9.57 5.49
C CYS A 239 22.88 8.35 4.69
N LEU A 240 22.75 8.38 3.35
CA LEU A 240 23.20 7.29 2.49
C LEU A 240 24.72 7.20 2.40
N ASP A 241 25.23 6.01 2.36
CA ASP A 241 26.60 5.71 1.97
C ASP A 241 26.80 5.96 0.46
N ARG A 242 28.01 5.74 -0.05
CA ARG A 242 28.32 5.81 -1.49
C ARG A 242 27.55 4.75 -2.25
N GLY A 243 27.01 5.12 -3.41
CA GLY A 243 26.20 4.21 -4.23
C GLY A 243 24.82 3.89 -3.67
N GLY A 244 24.46 4.45 -2.51
CA GLY A 244 23.19 4.16 -1.85
C GLY A 244 21.97 4.65 -2.62
N THR A 245 20.84 3.97 -2.45
CA THR A 245 19.58 4.27 -3.16
C THR A 245 18.51 4.78 -2.20
N LEU A 246 17.90 5.91 -2.54
CA LEU A 246 16.69 6.42 -1.91
C LEU A 246 15.47 6.10 -2.76
N ALA A 247 14.51 5.34 -2.20
CA ALA A 247 13.19 5.13 -2.79
C ALA A 247 12.15 6.06 -2.12
N ILE A 248 11.34 6.76 -2.90
CA ILE A 248 10.27 7.62 -2.42
C ILE A 248 8.95 6.91 -2.69
N ALA A 249 8.26 6.50 -1.63
CA ALA A 249 7.02 5.73 -1.68
C ALA A 249 5.82 6.45 -1.03
N GLY A 250 6.01 7.67 -0.53
CA GLY A 250 4.92 8.51 -0.02
C GLY A 250 4.00 8.96 -1.15
N ILE A 251 2.70 8.90 -0.90
CA ILE A 251 1.67 9.49 -1.77
C ILE A 251 1.54 10.97 -1.41
N HIS A 252 1.29 11.82 -2.41
CA HIS A 252 1.15 13.27 -2.21
C HIS A 252 2.34 13.93 -1.51
N LEU A 253 3.56 13.55 -1.93
CA LEU A 253 4.77 14.18 -1.43
C LEU A 253 4.73 15.68 -1.73
N THR A 254 5.05 16.51 -0.74
CA THR A 254 5.29 17.93 -0.97
C THR A 254 6.51 18.13 -1.88
N ASP A 255 6.68 19.31 -2.45
CA ASP A 255 7.80 19.63 -3.34
C ASP A 255 9.15 19.27 -2.69
N VAL A 256 10.03 18.68 -3.49
CA VAL A 256 11.39 18.35 -3.05
C VAL A 256 12.25 19.63 -3.13
N PRO A 257 12.87 20.05 -2.04
CA PRO A 257 13.77 21.19 -2.06
C PRO A 257 14.96 20.99 -3.00
N GLY A 258 15.62 22.10 -3.35
CA GLY A 258 16.85 22.03 -4.14
C GLY A 258 17.91 21.14 -3.52
N LEU A 259 18.53 20.30 -4.33
CA LEU A 259 19.59 19.38 -3.91
C LEU A 259 20.97 20.00 -4.18
N ASP A 260 21.84 19.99 -3.17
CA ASP A 260 23.27 20.20 -3.34
C ASP A 260 23.87 18.95 -3.98
N TYR A 261 24.43 19.09 -5.19
CA TYR A 261 24.92 17.94 -5.95
C TYR A 261 26.01 17.17 -5.22
N GLU A 262 26.99 17.89 -4.65
CA GLU A 262 28.14 17.26 -3.99
C GLU A 262 27.72 16.48 -2.75
N ARG A 263 26.83 17.05 -1.95
CA ARG A 263 26.36 16.45 -0.68
C ARG A 263 25.37 15.33 -0.87
N HIS A 264 24.51 15.42 -1.91
CA HIS A 264 23.35 14.56 -2.01
C HIS A 264 23.51 13.47 -3.09
N LEU A 265 24.22 13.76 -4.20
CA LEU A 265 24.24 12.88 -5.39
C LEU A 265 25.62 12.44 -5.84
N PHE A 266 26.66 13.26 -5.66
CA PHE A 266 27.98 13.07 -6.27
C PHE A 266 28.62 11.69 -6.07
N GLN A 267 28.33 11.02 -4.95
CA GLN A 267 28.88 9.70 -4.62
C GLN A 267 28.05 8.54 -5.22
N GLU A 268 27.54 8.71 -6.43
CA GLU A 268 26.69 7.75 -7.16
C GLU A 268 25.38 7.40 -6.43
N ARG A 269 24.90 8.29 -5.55
CA ARG A 269 23.62 8.12 -4.88
C ARG A 269 22.47 8.25 -5.86
N GLN A 270 21.44 7.45 -5.67
CA GLN A 270 20.29 7.38 -6.56
C GLN A 270 19.02 7.82 -5.84
N VAL A 271 18.11 8.45 -6.59
CA VAL A 271 16.75 8.74 -6.15
C VAL A 271 15.78 8.06 -7.10
N ARG A 272 14.85 7.30 -6.55
CA ARG A 272 13.82 6.58 -7.31
C ARG A 272 12.46 6.79 -6.69
N SER A 273 11.41 6.89 -7.49
CA SER A 273 10.03 6.91 -7.03
C SER A 273 9.39 5.54 -7.12
N VAL A 274 8.34 5.34 -6.33
CA VAL A 274 7.45 4.17 -6.34
C VAL A 274 6.08 4.64 -6.77
N THR A 275 5.47 3.96 -7.75
CA THR A 275 4.12 4.24 -8.23
C THR A 275 3.35 2.94 -8.34
N ALA A 276 2.28 2.79 -7.58
CA ALA A 276 1.45 1.59 -7.55
C ALA A 276 2.30 0.30 -7.44
N ASN A 277 1.78 -0.82 -7.90
CA ASN A 277 2.48 -2.12 -7.92
C ASN A 277 2.22 -2.84 -9.23
N THR A 278 3.06 -3.79 -9.59
CA THR A 278 2.77 -4.79 -10.61
C THR A 278 2.07 -6.00 -9.97
N ARG A 279 1.44 -6.87 -10.77
CA ARG A 279 0.91 -8.16 -10.28
C ARG A 279 2.03 -9.01 -9.67
N ALA A 280 3.19 -9.03 -10.31
CA ALA A 280 4.35 -9.77 -9.82
C ALA A 280 4.78 -9.33 -8.40
N ASP A 281 4.76 -8.02 -8.12
CA ASP A 281 5.06 -7.53 -6.76
C ASP A 281 4.10 -8.12 -5.72
N GLY A 282 2.78 -8.16 -6.04
CA GLY A 282 1.77 -8.72 -5.14
C GLY A 282 1.93 -10.23 -4.97
N GLU A 283 2.13 -10.98 -6.05
CA GLU A 283 2.35 -12.43 -5.99
C GLU A 283 3.62 -12.82 -5.22
N GLU A 284 4.72 -12.08 -5.44
CA GLU A 284 5.97 -12.32 -4.73
C GLU A 284 5.84 -12.00 -3.25
N PHE A 285 5.25 -10.83 -2.94
CA PHE A 285 5.04 -10.41 -1.56
C PHE A 285 4.13 -11.38 -0.78
N LEU A 286 2.97 -11.78 -1.35
CA LEU A 286 2.05 -12.69 -0.65
C LEU A 286 2.67 -14.07 -0.42
N ARG A 287 3.48 -14.57 -1.35
CA ARG A 287 4.27 -15.81 -1.14
C ARG A 287 5.30 -15.65 -0.02
N LEU A 288 5.90 -14.47 0.10
CA LEU A 288 6.86 -14.15 1.16
C LEU A 288 6.16 -14.02 2.51
N ALA A 289 5.05 -13.29 2.58
CA ALA A 289 4.24 -13.11 3.80
C ALA A 289 3.69 -14.43 4.36
N ALA A 290 3.47 -15.44 3.51
CA ALA A 290 3.11 -16.78 3.95
C ALA A 290 4.24 -17.54 4.68
N ARG A 291 5.49 -17.11 4.51
CA ARG A 291 6.67 -17.79 5.05
C ARG A 291 7.34 -17.03 6.18
N LEU A 292 7.16 -15.74 6.21
CA LEU A 292 7.75 -14.85 7.22
C LEU A 292 6.66 -14.45 8.22
N PRO A 293 7.01 -14.18 9.48
CA PRO A 293 6.06 -13.73 10.50
C PRO A 293 5.67 -12.25 10.29
N VAL A 294 5.22 -11.92 9.07
CA VAL A 294 4.76 -10.57 8.75
C VAL A 294 3.32 -10.41 9.22
N THR A 295 3.11 -9.52 10.17
CA THR A 295 1.79 -9.24 10.75
C THR A 295 1.46 -7.76 10.67
N ALA A 296 0.20 -7.46 10.35
CA ALA A 296 -0.36 -6.13 10.48
C ALA A 296 -1.18 -6.04 11.77
N THR A 297 -0.92 -5.02 12.58
CA THR A 297 -1.85 -4.66 13.65
C THR A 297 -3.13 -4.13 13.00
N THR A 298 -4.28 -4.69 13.36
CA THR A 298 -5.55 -4.34 12.72
C THR A 298 -6.60 -3.88 13.73
N HIS A 299 -7.43 -2.92 13.30
CA HIS A 299 -8.58 -2.41 14.03
C HIS A 299 -9.83 -2.65 13.20
N VAL A 300 -10.75 -3.48 13.70
CA VAL A 300 -11.94 -3.89 12.97
C VAL A 300 -13.06 -2.87 13.17
N TYR A 301 -13.73 -2.54 12.09
CA TYR A 301 -14.92 -1.71 12.04
C TYR A 301 -16.02 -2.43 11.24
N ASP A 302 -17.27 -2.24 11.63
CA ASP A 302 -18.39 -2.66 10.80
C ASP A 302 -18.42 -1.86 9.49
N LEU A 303 -18.92 -2.42 8.41
CA LEU A 303 -19.04 -1.75 7.11
C LEU A 303 -19.77 -0.40 7.23
N ASP A 304 -20.81 -0.32 8.04
CA ASP A 304 -21.58 0.92 8.29
C ASP A 304 -20.76 2.01 8.99
N ALA A 305 -19.60 1.69 9.52
CA ALA A 305 -18.68 2.62 10.19
C ALA A 305 -17.54 3.12 9.28
N ALA A 306 -17.65 2.98 7.96
CA ALA A 306 -16.59 3.34 7.01
C ALA A 306 -16.13 4.80 7.15
N ASP A 307 -17.05 5.77 7.31
CA ASP A 307 -16.67 7.18 7.57
C ASP A 307 -15.89 7.35 8.87
N ARG A 308 -16.25 6.58 9.93
CA ARG A 308 -15.53 6.61 11.19
C ARG A 308 -14.13 6.04 11.04
N ALA A 309 -13.99 4.92 10.32
CA ALA A 309 -12.69 4.32 10.07
C ALA A 309 -11.75 5.27 9.30
N LEU A 310 -12.28 5.99 8.29
CA LEU A 310 -11.51 7.00 7.55
C LEU A 310 -11.16 8.23 8.40
N ARG A 311 -12.07 8.72 9.25
CA ARG A 311 -11.78 9.82 10.21
C ARG A 311 -10.71 9.43 11.22
N ASP A 312 -10.81 8.21 11.77
CA ASP A 312 -9.85 7.70 12.75
C ASP A 312 -8.46 7.53 12.09
N LEU A 313 -8.43 7.11 10.81
CA LEU A 313 -7.20 7.05 10.00
C LEU A 313 -6.60 8.45 9.78
N ASP A 314 -7.43 9.44 9.43
CA ASP A 314 -6.99 10.82 9.20
C ASP A 314 -6.43 11.44 10.49
N ALA A 315 -7.13 11.25 11.60
CA ALA A 315 -6.72 11.73 12.93
C ALA A 315 -5.51 10.98 13.51
N GLY A 316 -5.06 9.87 12.89
CA GLY A 316 -4.00 9.01 13.45
C GLY A 316 -4.42 8.36 14.78
N ALA A 317 -5.71 8.04 14.95
CA ALA A 317 -6.27 7.53 16.20
C ALA A 317 -5.85 6.09 16.54
N PHE A 318 -5.19 5.40 15.62
CA PHE A 318 -4.68 4.04 15.82
C PHE A 318 -3.32 3.85 15.13
N THR A 319 -2.56 2.87 15.62
CA THR A 319 -1.34 2.37 14.95
C THR A 319 -1.69 1.07 14.22
N GLY A 320 -1.23 0.93 12.97
CA GLY A 320 -1.56 -0.23 12.13
C GLY A 320 -2.54 0.12 11.02
N ALA A 321 -3.54 -0.74 10.80
CA ALA A 321 -4.51 -0.61 9.73
C ALA A 321 -5.95 -0.79 10.24
N ALA A 322 -6.89 0.02 9.74
CA ALA A 322 -8.31 -0.23 9.91
C ALA A 322 -8.82 -1.22 8.86
N VAL A 323 -9.79 -2.04 9.23
CA VAL A 323 -10.38 -3.06 8.35
C VAL A 323 -11.89 -3.06 8.54
N LEU A 324 -12.62 -2.92 7.45
CA LEU A 324 -14.07 -3.04 7.42
C LEU A 324 -14.46 -4.51 7.24
N VAL A 325 -15.47 -4.94 7.99
CA VAL A 325 -16.09 -6.25 7.86
C VAL A 325 -17.59 -6.05 7.59
N PRO A 326 -18.12 -6.58 6.47
CA PRO A 326 -19.55 -6.51 6.11
C PRO A 326 -20.45 -7.31 7.03
#